data_2055bb09af10502c34c1073c1e09cf73
#
_entry.id   2055bb09af10502c34c1073c1e09cf73
#
_cell.length_a   1.000
_cell.length_b   1.000
_cell.length_c   1.000
_cell.angle_alpha   90.00
_cell.angle_beta   90.00
_cell.angle_gamma   90.00
#
_symmetry.space_group_name_H-M   'P 1'
#
loop_
_entity.id
_entity.type
_entity.pdbx_description
1 polymer ?
#
loop_
_entity_poly.entity_id
_entity_poly.type
_entity_poly.pdbx_seq_one_letter_code
_entity_poly.pdbx_strand_id
1 'polypeptide(L)'
;MKNFLVLVCVVGLPFYVLSQSYYQWVERADSCIKAKDWAGAESALVSALRTEPANGQNSLLMSNLGTVQRYAGNYEAALRSYTNGLLMTPHSVTLLRNRAALFSEIDSIDRAYQDYSQILLIDDTDEDALYHRGLIALERGDTISSRADFERILKLNPASANGRIGFASLLKVMGYYPEAIEVYSQVIRVNPEKEILYVGRAEAYLFA
;
A
#
# COMPACT_ATOMS: atom_id res chain seq x y z
N MET A 1 -28.73 -63.61 12.80
CA MET A 1 -27.54 -62.84 12.53
C MET A 1 -27.99 -61.42 12.08
N LYS A 2 -27.86 -60.45 13.00
CA LYS A 2 -28.29 -59.04 12.75
C LYS A 2 -27.10 -58.28 12.17
N ASN A 3 -27.23 -57.86 10.91
CA ASN A 3 -26.24 -56.98 10.28
C ASN A 3 -26.35 -55.58 10.90
N PHE A 4 -25.34 -55.21 11.68
CA PHE A 4 -25.17 -53.83 12.13
C PHE A 4 -24.55 -53.00 10.98
N LEU A 5 -25.38 -52.16 10.38
CA LEU A 5 -24.88 -51.17 9.42
C LEU A 5 -24.23 -50.04 10.23
N VAL A 6 -22.90 -49.98 10.20
CA VAL A 6 -22.16 -48.87 10.79
C VAL A 6 -22.30 -47.66 9.83
N LEU A 7 -23.15 -46.73 10.23
CA LEU A 7 -23.27 -45.44 9.57
C LEU A 7 -22.02 -44.60 9.94
N VAL A 8 -20.99 -44.65 9.11
CA VAL A 8 -19.85 -43.70 9.22
C VAL A 8 -20.35 -42.35 8.77
N CYS A 9 -20.72 -41.48 9.72
CA CYS A 9 -20.97 -40.07 9.45
C CYS A 9 -19.67 -39.43 9.04
N VAL A 10 -19.48 -39.24 7.74
CA VAL A 10 -18.39 -38.41 7.17
C VAL A 10 -18.73 -36.95 7.39
N VAL A 11 -18.55 -36.48 8.62
CA VAL A 11 -18.78 -35.07 9.00
C VAL A 11 -17.69 -34.14 8.44
N GLY A 12 -16.63 -34.69 7.83
CA GLY A 12 -15.48 -33.93 7.29
C GLY A 12 -15.57 -33.49 5.81
N LEU A 13 -16.47 -34.14 5.04
CA LEU A 13 -16.54 -33.86 3.58
C LEU A 13 -16.95 -32.46 3.19
N PRO A 14 -17.93 -31.78 3.81
CA PRO A 14 -18.33 -30.45 3.40
C PRO A 14 -17.22 -29.40 3.63
N PHE A 15 -16.47 -29.51 4.73
CA PHE A 15 -15.37 -28.58 5.02
C PHE A 15 -14.19 -28.74 4.06
N TYR A 16 -13.86 -29.97 3.68
CA TYR A 16 -12.77 -30.24 2.74
C TYR A 16 -13.11 -29.74 1.33
N VAL A 17 -14.34 -29.93 0.88
CA VAL A 17 -14.83 -29.47 -0.42
C VAL A 17 -14.91 -27.94 -0.46
N LEU A 18 -15.36 -27.30 0.62
CA LEU A 18 -15.42 -25.83 0.71
C LEU A 18 -14.03 -25.22 0.70
N SER A 19 -13.09 -25.76 1.48
CA SER A 19 -11.69 -25.31 1.51
C SER A 19 -11.03 -25.43 0.13
N GLN A 20 -11.25 -26.54 -0.57
CA GLN A 20 -10.73 -26.70 -1.93
C GLN A 20 -11.33 -25.68 -2.90
N SER A 21 -12.61 -25.38 -2.78
CA SER A 21 -13.27 -24.35 -3.59
C SER A 21 -12.74 -22.96 -3.29
N TYR A 22 -12.48 -22.60 -2.02
CA TYR A 22 -11.88 -21.33 -1.62
C TYR A 22 -10.52 -21.12 -2.31
N TYR A 23 -9.61 -22.09 -2.20
CA TYR A 23 -8.28 -21.99 -2.81
C TYR A 23 -8.32 -21.94 -4.34
N GLN A 24 -9.25 -22.65 -4.98
CA GLN A 24 -9.44 -22.57 -6.44
C GLN A 24 -9.85 -21.16 -6.88
N TRP A 25 -10.70 -20.48 -6.11
CA TRP A 25 -11.06 -19.09 -6.39
C TRP A 25 -9.87 -18.14 -6.19
N VAL A 26 -9.05 -18.35 -5.15
CA VAL A 26 -7.83 -17.57 -4.92
C VAL A 26 -6.83 -17.74 -6.06
N GLU A 27 -6.57 -18.96 -6.50
CA GLU A 27 -5.69 -19.26 -7.64
C GLU A 27 -6.22 -18.64 -8.96
N ARG A 28 -7.53 -18.69 -9.16
CA ARG A 28 -8.16 -18.02 -10.30
C ARG A 28 -7.97 -16.51 -10.24
N ALA A 29 -8.16 -15.91 -9.09
CA ALA A 29 -7.92 -14.48 -8.90
C ALA A 29 -6.48 -14.10 -9.22
N ASP A 30 -5.50 -14.86 -8.73
CA ASP A 30 -4.07 -14.64 -9.02
C ASP A 30 -3.78 -14.73 -10.53
N SER A 31 -4.37 -15.71 -11.20
CA SER A 31 -4.24 -15.87 -12.67
C SER A 31 -4.83 -14.67 -13.42
N CYS A 32 -6.00 -14.17 -13.00
CA CYS A 32 -6.63 -13.00 -13.59
C CYS A 32 -5.81 -11.72 -13.34
N ILE A 33 -5.25 -11.55 -12.13
CA ILE A 33 -4.37 -10.42 -11.78
C ILE A 33 -3.13 -10.41 -12.69
N LYS A 34 -2.46 -11.55 -12.87
CA LYS A 34 -1.31 -11.69 -13.77
C LYS A 34 -1.65 -11.35 -15.23
N ALA A 35 -2.86 -11.69 -15.65
CA ALA A 35 -3.39 -11.35 -16.99
C ALA A 35 -3.94 -9.91 -17.08
N LYS A 36 -3.95 -9.14 -15.99
CA LYS A 36 -4.60 -7.82 -15.87
C LYS A 36 -6.11 -7.84 -16.19
N ASP A 37 -6.75 -9.00 -16.03
CA ASP A 37 -8.21 -9.15 -16.08
C ASP A 37 -8.80 -8.74 -14.71
N TRP A 38 -8.98 -7.43 -14.52
CA TRP A 38 -9.44 -6.88 -13.25
C TRP A 38 -10.86 -7.33 -12.89
N ALA A 39 -11.75 -7.47 -13.88
CA ALA A 39 -13.12 -7.92 -13.67
C ALA A 39 -13.18 -9.41 -13.26
N GLY A 40 -12.41 -10.27 -13.93
CA GLY A 40 -12.27 -11.68 -13.56
C GLY A 40 -11.64 -11.86 -12.20
N ALA A 41 -10.62 -11.05 -11.86
CA ALA A 41 -9.97 -11.06 -10.55
C ALA A 41 -10.94 -10.65 -9.44
N GLU A 42 -11.69 -9.57 -9.60
CA GLU A 42 -12.71 -9.12 -8.64
C GLU A 42 -13.77 -10.20 -8.40
N SER A 43 -14.32 -10.77 -9.47
CA SER A 43 -15.32 -11.85 -9.38
C SER A 43 -14.79 -13.07 -8.63
N ALA A 44 -13.56 -13.48 -8.89
CA ALA A 44 -12.93 -14.61 -8.22
C ALA A 44 -12.66 -14.33 -6.72
N LEU A 45 -12.13 -13.15 -6.37
CA LEU A 45 -11.91 -12.75 -4.98
C LEU A 45 -13.22 -12.68 -4.18
N VAL A 46 -14.28 -12.11 -4.77
CA VAL A 46 -15.60 -12.08 -4.13
C VAL A 46 -16.16 -13.49 -3.95
N SER A 47 -15.93 -14.39 -4.90
CA SER A 47 -16.36 -15.79 -4.78
C SER A 47 -15.60 -16.51 -3.66
N ALA A 48 -14.29 -16.30 -3.52
CA ALA A 48 -13.51 -16.83 -2.40
C ALA A 48 -14.05 -16.33 -1.05
N LEU A 49 -14.26 -15.03 -0.89
CA LEU A 49 -14.80 -14.42 0.33
C LEU A 49 -16.18 -14.95 0.71
N ARG A 50 -17.03 -15.27 -0.29
CA ARG A 50 -18.36 -15.87 -0.06
C ARG A 50 -18.27 -17.35 0.31
N THR A 51 -17.30 -18.06 -0.22
CA THR A 51 -17.11 -19.50 0.06
C THR A 51 -16.72 -19.76 1.50
N GLU A 52 -15.82 -18.94 2.05
CA GLU A 52 -15.36 -19.03 3.44
C GLU A 52 -15.35 -17.65 4.13
N PRO A 53 -16.52 -17.13 4.53
CA PRO A 53 -16.61 -15.78 5.11
C PRO A 53 -15.80 -15.59 6.41
N ALA A 54 -15.55 -16.66 7.15
CA ALA A 54 -14.82 -16.64 8.42
C ALA A 54 -13.34 -17.06 8.28
N ASN A 55 -12.82 -17.18 7.04
CA ASN A 55 -11.42 -17.55 6.84
C ASN A 55 -10.49 -16.43 7.35
N GLY A 56 -9.49 -16.80 8.16
CA GLY A 56 -8.53 -15.87 8.74
C GLY A 56 -7.68 -15.11 7.72
N GLN A 57 -7.59 -15.60 6.48
CA GLN A 57 -6.86 -14.94 5.38
C GLN A 57 -7.71 -13.90 4.63
N ASN A 58 -8.98 -13.74 4.98
CA ASN A 58 -9.88 -12.82 4.26
C ASN A 58 -9.45 -11.35 4.33
N SER A 59 -8.70 -10.94 5.34
CA SER A 59 -8.12 -9.59 5.37
C SER A 59 -7.11 -9.36 4.24
N LEU A 60 -6.32 -10.39 3.88
CA LEU A 60 -5.42 -10.35 2.73
C LEU A 60 -6.21 -10.33 1.41
N LEU A 61 -7.28 -11.12 1.30
CA LEU A 61 -8.15 -11.09 0.13
C LEU A 61 -8.83 -9.73 -0.03
N MET A 62 -9.24 -9.07 1.07
CA MET A 62 -9.76 -7.70 1.04
C MET A 62 -8.72 -6.69 0.55
N SER A 63 -7.43 -6.87 0.92
CA SER A 63 -6.34 -6.06 0.38
C SER A 63 -6.19 -6.24 -1.13
N ASN A 64 -6.19 -7.48 -1.61
CA ASN A 64 -6.10 -7.80 -3.03
C ASN A 64 -7.33 -7.30 -3.81
N LEU A 65 -8.52 -7.47 -3.25
CA LEU A 65 -9.78 -6.98 -3.84
C LEU A 65 -9.75 -5.46 -4.01
N GLY A 66 -9.36 -4.73 -2.95
CA GLY A 66 -9.22 -3.28 -3.03
C GLY A 66 -8.19 -2.85 -4.08
N THR A 67 -7.07 -3.58 -4.20
CA THR A 67 -6.05 -3.29 -5.21
C THR A 67 -6.56 -3.54 -6.63
N VAL A 68 -7.27 -4.64 -6.87
CA VAL A 68 -7.91 -4.94 -8.16
C VAL A 68 -8.93 -3.87 -8.53
N GLN A 69 -9.79 -3.48 -7.58
CA GLN A 69 -10.81 -2.43 -7.77
C GLN A 69 -10.18 -1.07 -8.06
N ARG A 70 -9.06 -0.74 -7.40
CA ARG A 70 -8.28 0.47 -7.68
C ARG A 70 -7.74 0.48 -9.11
N TYR A 71 -7.13 -0.61 -9.57
CA TYR A 71 -6.66 -0.73 -10.95
C TYR A 71 -7.79 -0.73 -11.99
N ALA A 72 -8.98 -1.16 -11.61
CA ALA A 72 -10.19 -1.05 -12.44
C ALA A 72 -10.81 0.36 -12.44
N GLY A 73 -10.26 1.32 -11.65
CA GLY A 73 -10.80 2.68 -11.48
C GLY A 73 -11.99 2.77 -10.51
N ASN A 74 -12.35 1.68 -9.83
CA ASN A 74 -13.47 1.62 -8.90
C ASN A 74 -13.02 2.05 -7.48
N TYR A 75 -12.63 3.30 -7.32
CA TYR A 75 -12.00 3.82 -6.10
C TYR A 75 -12.87 3.70 -4.85
N GLU A 76 -14.17 3.94 -4.97
CA GLU A 76 -15.08 3.76 -3.84
C GLU A 76 -15.18 2.30 -3.37
N ALA A 77 -15.22 1.35 -4.30
CA ALA A 77 -15.23 -0.07 -3.97
C ALA A 77 -13.89 -0.46 -3.31
N ALA A 78 -12.78 0.03 -3.83
CA ALA A 78 -11.45 -0.20 -3.26
C ALA A 78 -11.34 0.32 -1.82
N LEU A 79 -11.83 1.53 -1.54
CA LEU A 79 -11.87 2.08 -0.17
C LEU A 79 -12.71 1.22 0.78
N ARG A 80 -13.87 0.74 0.31
CA ARG A 80 -14.70 -0.19 1.11
C ARG A 80 -13.95 -1.49 1.40
N SER A 81 -13.28 -2.07 0.41
CA SER A 81 -12.52 -3.31 0.58
C SER A 81 -11.36 -3.15 1.55
N TYR A 82 -10.54 -2.11 1.43
CA TYR A 82 -9.46 -1.84 2.38
C TYR A 82 -9.99 -1.58 3.80
N THR A 83 -11.07 -0.81 3.92
CA THR A 83 -11.68 -0.51 5.22
C THR A 83 -12.25 -1.76 5.88
N ASN A 84 -12.92 -2.63 5.13
CA ASN A 84 -13.41 -3.91 5.63
C ASN A 84 -12.25 -4.84 6.05
N GLY A 85 -11.15 -4.85 5.30
CA GLY A 85 -9.94 -5.56 5.70
C GLY A 85 -9.36 -5.04 7.01
N LEU A 86 -9.35 -3.72 7.21
CA LEU A 86 -8.87 -3.09 8.46
C LEU A 86 -9.82 -3.32 9.65
N LEU A 87 -11.11 -3.53 9.43
CA LEU A 87 -12.01 -3.99 10.50
C LEU A 87 -11.65 -5.38 11.00
N MET A 88 -11.12 -6.24 10.12
CA MET A 88 -10.66 -7.58 10.49
C MET A 88 -9.26 -7.56 11.11
N THR A 89 -8.36 -6.72 10.57
CA THR A 89 -6.96 -6.60 11.00
C THR A 89 -6.56 -5.12 11.11
N PRO A 90 -6.90 -4.44 12.23
CA PRO A 90 -6.73 -2.98 12.38
C PRO A 90 -5.29 -2.47 12.23
N HIS A 91 -4.31 -3.33 12.53
CA HIS A 91 -2.88 -3.00 12.48
C HIS A 91 -2.17 -3.57 11.24
N SER A 92 -2.90 -3.87 10.17
CA SER A 92 -2.29 -4.33 8.92
C SER A 92 -1.61 -3.18 8.19
N VAL A 93 -0.28 -3.11 8.26
CA VAL A 93 0.55 -2.12 7.54
C VAL A 93 0.25 -2.14 6.04
N THR A 94 0.08 -3.34 5.46
CA THR A 94 -0.25 -3.47 4.02
C THR A 94 -1.59 -2.81 3.66
N LEU A 95 -2.64 -3.05 4.45
CA LEU A 95 -3.96 -2.45 4.20
C LEU A 95 -3.94 -0.93 4.42
N LEU A 96 -3.27 -0.45 5.48
CA LEU A 96 -3.09 0.98 5.73
C LEU A 96 -2.34 1.65 4.59
N ARG A 97 -1.23 1.05 4.12
CA ARG A 97 -0.43 1.58 3.01
C ARG A 97 -1.22 1.64 1.71
N ASN A 98 -1.94 0.58 1.36
CA ASN A 98 -2.76 0.54 0.15
C ASN A 98 -3.89 1.57 0.20
N ARG A 99 -4.53 1.75 1.37
CA ARG A 99 -5.58 2.75 1.55
C ARG A 99 -5.03 4.18 1.53
N ALA A 100 -3.89 4.43 2.16
CA ALA A 100 -3.20 5.72 2.11
C ALA A 100 -2.81 6.10 0.68
N ALA A 101 -2.26 5.17 -0.09
CA ALA A 101 -1.93 5.39 -1.50
C ALA A 101 -3.18 5.74 -2.32
N LEU A 102 -4.30 5.05 -2.09
CA LEU A 102 -5.56 5.39 -2.75
C LEU A 102 -6.09 6.76 -2.30
N PHE A 103 -6.01 7.11 -1.02
CA PHE A 103 -6.38 8.44 -0.54
C PHE A 103 -5.56 9.55 -1.20
N SER A 104 -4.25 9.35 -1.37
CA SER A 104 -3.40 10.30 -2.11
C SER A 104 -3.81 10.42 -3.59
N GLU A 105 -4.20 9.31 -4.22
CA GLU A 105 -4.62 9.28 -5.63
C GLU A 105 -5.95 10.01 -5.88
N ILE A 106 -6.86 10.02 -4.89
CA ILE A 106 -8.16 10.70 -4.96
C ILE A 106 -8.18 12.04 -4.22
N ASP A 107 -7.01 12.63 -4.01
CA ASP A 107 -6.84 13.95 -3.37
C ASP A 107 -7.38 14.04 -1.92
N SER A 108 -7.46 12.91 -1.24
CA SER A 108 -7.86 12.85 0.18
C SER A 108 -6.64 12.87 1.09
N ILE A 109 -5.82 13.88 0.97
CA ILE A 109 -4.47 14.00 1.52
C ILE A 109 -4.45 13.88 3.06
N ASP A 110 -5.45 14.42 3.76
CA ASP A 110 -5.54 14.31 5.22
C ASP A 110 -5.73 12.87 5.69
N ARG A 111 -6.52 12.08 4.96
CA ARG A 111 -6.74 10.67 5.28
C ARG A 111 -5.50 9.83 4.97
N ALA A 112 -4.80 10.15 3.89
CA ALA A 112 -3.52 9.51 3.58
C ALA A 112 -2.49 9.76 4.70
N TYR A 113 -2.37 10.99 5.17
CA TYR A 113 -1.50 11.36 6.29
C TYR A 113 -1.83 10.57 7.57
N GLN A 114 -3.13 10.40 7.87
CA GLN A 114 -3.57 9.62 9.03
C GLN A 114 -3.16 8.15 8.92
N ASP A 115 -3.38 7.51 7.75
CA ASP A 115 -3.02 6.12 7.56
C ASP A 115 -1.50 5.91 7.62
N TYR A 116 -0.68 6.77 7.01
CA TYR A 116 0.79 6.71 7.17
C TYR A 116 1.21 6.93 8.62
N SER A 117 0.55 7.83 9.35
CA SER A 117 0.82 8.01 10.78
C SER A 117 0.46 6.77 11.61
N GLN A 118 -0.61 6.05 11.26
CA GLN A 118 -0.95 4.77 11.90
C GLN A 118 0.11 3.70 11.62
N ILE A 119 0.68 3.65 10.41
CA ILE A 119 1.80 2.75 10.11
C ILE A 119 2.97 3.05 11.04
N LEU A 120 3.31 4.33 11.22
CA LEU A 120 4.44 4.73 12.07
C LEU A 120 4.22 4.56 13.57
N LEU A 121 2.96 4.36 14.01
CA LEU A 121 2.67 3.89 15.37
C LEU A 121 2.92 2.38 15.54
N ILE A 122 2.92 1.62 14.45
CA ILE A 122 3.18 0.17 14.44
C ILE A 122 4.67 -0.09 14.24
N ASP A 123 5.28 0.61 13.28
CA ASP A 123 6.70 0.55 12.93
C ASP A 123 7.21 1.96 12.63
N ASP A 124 7.89 2.57 13.60
CA ASP A 124 8.43 3.93 13.52
C ASP A 124 9.66 4.03 12.58
N THR A 125 10.08 2.90 11.99
CA THR A 125 11.19 2.80 11.05
C THR A 125 10.74 2.54 9.62
N ASP A 126 9.44 2.44 9.35
CA ASP A 126 8.91 2.22 8.00
C ASP A 126 9.26 3.39 7.08
N GLU A 127 10.26 3.18 6.22
CA GLU A 127 10.80 4.21 5.32
C GLU A 127 9.74 4.77 4.36
N ASP A 128 8.88 3.91 3.81
CA ASP A 128 7.83 4.32 2.88
C ASP A 128 6.81 5.23 3.57
N ALA A 129 6.41 4.88 4.79
CA ALA A 129 5.47 5.68 5.55
C ALA A 129 6.06 7.04 5.94
N LEU A 130 7.32 7.07 6.41
CA LEU A 130 8.04 8.31 6.69
C LEU A 130 8.14 9.17 5.42
N TYR A 131 8.52 8.59 4.29
CA TYR A 131 8.68 9.30 3.04
C TYR A 131 7.37 9.95 2.57
N HIS A 132 6.31 9.16 2.46
CA HIS A 132 5.02 9.67 1.99
C HIS A 132 4.38 10.65 2.97
N ARG A 133 4.48 10.42 4.28
CA ARG A 133 4.00 11.37 5.28
C ARG A 133 4.77 12.69 5.23
N GLY A 134 6.09 12.62 5.08
CA GLY A 134 6.95 13.79 4.91
C GLY A 134 6.62 14.61 3.66
N LEU A 135 6.31 13.95 2.53
CA LEU A 135 5.85 14.62 1.31
C LEU A 135 4.51 15.32 1.51
N ILE A 136 3.54 14.66 2.16
CA ILE A 136 2.24 15.25 2.47
C ILE A 136 2.40 16.45 3.41
N ALA A 137 3.25 16.34 4.44
CA ALA A 137 3.56 17.46 5.33
C ALA A 137 4.12 18.64 4.54
N LEU A 138 5.04 18.37 3.58
CA LEU A 138 5.63 19.39 2.74
C LEU A 138 4.59 20.10 1.84
N GLU A 139 3.67 19.34 1.25
CA GLU A 139 2.56 19.87 0.44
C GLU A 139 1.64 20.78 1.27
N ARG A 140 1.45 20.49 2.55
CA ARG A 140 0.70 21.33 3.50
C ARG A 140 1.48 22.56 4.00
N GLY A 141 2.74 22.70 3.62
CA GLY A 141 3.63 23.72 4.14
C GLY A 141 4.18 23.44 5.54
N ASP A 142 3.93 22.27 6.11
CA ASP A 142 4.50 21.83 7.38
C ASP A 142 5.94 21.32 7.16
N THR A 143 6.85 22.26 7.02
CA THR A 143 8.27 21.97 6.80
C THR A 143 8.95 21.35 8.03
N ILE A 144 8.38 21.53 9.23
CA ILE A 144 8.92 20.96 10.46
C ILE A 144 8.69 19.46 10.51
N SER A 145 7.45 19.01 10.33
CA SER A 145 7.12 17.58 10.29
C SER A 145 7.78 16.89 9.11
N SER A 146 7.79 17.52 7.93
CA SER A 146 8.47 17.02 6.75
C SER A 146 9.95 16.78 6.99
N ARG A 147 10.64 17.77 7.58
CA ARG A 147 12.06 17.65 7.96
C ARG A 147 12.29 16.46 8.90
N ALA A 148 11.49 16.36 9.95
CA ALA A 148 11.63 15.31 10.95
C ALA A 148 11.54 13.90 10.32
N ASP A 149 10.60 13.72 9.39
CA ASP A 149 10.42 12.44 8.70
C ASP A 149 11.61 12.12 7.78
N PHE A 150 12.08 13.07 6.95
CA PHE A 150 13.22 12.82 6.06
C PHE A 150 14.55 12.65 6.81
N GLU A 151 14.78 13.42 7.87
CA GLU A 151 15.96 13.23 8.73
C GLU A 151 15.91 11.87 9.46
N ARG A 152 14.72 11.39 9.84
CA ARG A 152 14.55 10.05 10.42
C ARG A 152 14.95 8.98 9.42
N ILE A 153 14.51 9.06 8.15
CA ILE A 153 14.94 8.14 7.10
C ILE A 153 16.47 8.16 6.94
N LEU A 154 17.07 9.34 6.83
CA LEU A 154 18.52 9.48 6.61
C LEU A 154 19.34 9.03 7.83
N LYS A 155 18.77 9.14 9.04
CA LYS A 155 19.39 8.60 10.25
C LYS A 155 19.39 7.07 10.27
N LEU A 156 18.31 6.44 9.80
CA LEU A 156 18.17 4.99 9.71
C LEU A 156 19.02 4.43 8.55
N ASN A 157 18.98 5.10 7.41
CA ASN A 157 19.68 4.71 6.20
C ASN A 157 20.26 5.96 5.49
N PRO A 158 21.51 6.35 5.76
CA PRO A 158 22.15 7.50 5.11
C PRO A 158 22.24 7.41 3.58
N ALA A 159 22.11 6.18 3.03
CA ALA A 159 22.14 5.94 1.59
C ALA A 159 20.73 5.93 0.95
N SER A 160 19.66 6.10 1.74
CA SER A 160 18.30 6.07 1.24
C SER A 160 18.08 7.09 0.11
N ALA A 161 17.66 6.60 -1.04
CA ALA A 161 17.26 7.46 -2.15
C ALA A 161 16.03 8.30 -1.80
N ASN A 162 15.01 7.69 -1.16
CA ASN A 162 13.79 8.37 -0.75
C ASN A 162 14.08 9.49 0.26
N GLY A 163 14.90 9.21 1.28
CA GLY A 163 15.31 10.22 2.25
C GLY A 163 16.00 11.42 1.63
N ARG A 164 16.93 11.17 0.68
CA ARG A 164 17.64 12.24 -0.04
C ARG A 164 16.71 13.01 -0.98
N ILE A 165 15.81 12.34 -1.69
CA ILE A 165 14.82 12.98 -2.57
C ILE A 165 13.88 13.87 -1.74
N GLY A 166 13.33 13.34 -0.64
CA GLY A 166 12.47 14.10 0.24
C GLY A 166 13.19 15.33 0.82
N PHE A 167 14.43 15.16 1.29
CA PHE A 167 15.22 16.26 1.82
C PHE A 167 15.56 17.32 0.77
N ALA A 168 15.86 16.92 -0.47
CA ALA A 168 16.07 17.84 -1.58
C ALA A 168 14.78 18.63 -1.92
N SER A 169 13.62 17.94 -1.87
CA SER A 169 12.31 18.59 -2.07
C SER A 169 12.03 19.61 -0.96
N LEU A 170 12.36 19.29 0.28
CA LEU A 170 12.25 20.21 1.43
C LEU A 170 13.15 21.45 1.22
N LEU A 171 14.43 21.25 0.87
CA LEU A 171 15.37 22.35 0.59
C LEU A 171 14.83 23.28 -0.51
N LYS A 172 14.28 22.71 -1.59
CA LYS A 172 13.67 23.46 -2.68
C LYS A 172 12.49 24.33 -2.19
N VAL A 173 11.57 23.74 -1.39
CA VAL A 173 10.41 24.49 -0.84
C VAL A 173 10.86 25.58 0.12
N MET A 174 11.96 25.39 0.84
CA MET A 174 12.55 26.39 1.74
C MET A 174 13.37 27.47 1.00
N GLY A 175 13.54 27.39 -0.32
CA GLY A 175 14.30 28.34 -1.11
C GLY A 175 15.82 28.09 -1.13
N TYR A 176 16.30 26.98 -0.59
CA TYR A 176 17.71 26.55 -0.65
C TYR A 176 17.98 25.83 -1.97
N TYR A 177 17.84 26.55 -3.09
CA TYR A 177 17.91 25.96 -4.43
C TYR A 177 19.27 25.38 -4.80
N PRO A 178 20.42 26.05 -4.51
CA PRO A 178 21.75 25.49 -4.80
C PRO A 178 21.97 24.14 -4.08
N GLU A 179 21.60 24.05 -2.82
CA GLU A 179 21.73 22.83 -2.02
C GLU A 179 20.81 21.72 -2.53
N ALA A 180 19.57 22.06 -2.89
CA ALA A 180 18.63 21.11 -3.50
C ALA A 180 19.18 20.54 -4.81
N ILE A 181 19.74 21.38 -5.69
CA ILE A 181 20.35 20.97 -6.95
C ILE A 181 21.50 20.01 -6.73
N GLU A 182 22.36 20.28 -5.75
CA GLU A 182 23.47 19.39 -5.41
C GLU A 182 22.98 18.02 -4.95
N VAL A 183 22.01 17.98 -4.03
CA VAL A 183 21.43 16.71 -3.53
C VAL A 183 20.76 15.93 -4.66
N TYR A 184 19.93 16.57 -5.50
CA TYR A 184 19.33 15.90 -6.67
C TYR A 184 20.41 15.36 -7.61
N SER A 185 21.49 16.12 -7.87
CA SER A 185 22.57 15.70 -8.76
C SER A 185 23.33 14.49 -8.22
N GLN A 186 23.53 14.42 -6.91
CA GLN A 186 24.12 13.25 -6.25
C GLN A 186 23.25 12.01 -6.39
N VAL A 187 21.91 12.14 -6.17
CA VAL A 187 20.98 11.00 -6.28
C VAL A 187 20.85 10.53 -7.73
N ILE A 188 20.82 11.44 -8.71
CA ILE A 188 20.79 11.13 -10.15
C ILE A 188 22.01 10.27 -10.58
N ARG A 189 23.20 10.52 -10.03
CA ARG A 189 24.40 9.73 -10.38
C ARG A 189 24.23 8.23 -10.04
N VAL A 190 23.41 7.92 -9.03
CA VAL A 190 23.20 6.55 -8.54
C VAL A 190 21.90 5.95 -9.07
N ASN A 191 20.92 6.79 -9.39
CA ASN A 191 19.58 6.40 -9.86
C ASN A 191 19.20 7.19 -11.13
N PRO A 192 19.92 7.04 -12.24
CA PRO A 192 19.73 7.86 -13.44
C PRO A 192 18.38 7.62 -14.15
N GLU A 193 17.70 6.51 -13.84
CA GLU A 193 16.42 6.12 -14.45
C GLU A 193 15.20 6.79 -13.79
N LYS A 194 15.36 7.46 -12.65
CA LYS A 194 14.25 8.09 -11.93
C LYS A 194 13.95 9.48 -12.48
N GLU A 195 12.93 9.60 -13.31
CA GLU A 195 12.50 10.87 -13.95
C GLU A 195 12.18 11.98 -12.94
N ILE A 196 11.57 11.65 -11.81
CA ILE A 196 11.19 12.62 -10.76
C ILE A 196 12.39 13.43 -10.24
N LEU A 197 13.60 12.89 -10.28
CA LEU A 197 14.81 13.55 -9.86
C LEU A 197 15.18 14.71 -10.80
N TYR A 198 15.04 14.48 -12.11
CA TYR A 198 15.33 15.49 -13.12
C TYR A 198 14.30 16.62 -13.07
N VAL A 199 13.03 16.29 -12.85
CA VAL A 199 11.96 17.28 -12.66
C VAL A 199 12.27 18.15 -11.44
N GLY A 200 12.50 17.55 -10.28
CA GLY A 200 12.81 18.28 -9.04
C GLY A 200 14.04 19.17 -9.15
N ARG A 201 15.10 18.69 -9.83
CA ARG A 201 16.31 19.49 -10.08
C ARG A 201 16.07 20.62 -11.06
N ALA A 202 15.31 20.37 -12.14
CA ALA A 202 14.96 21.40 -13.12
C ALA A 202 14.13 22.51 -12.48
N GLU A 203 13.17 22.18 -11.65
CA GLU A 203 12.40 23.15 -10.88
C GLU A 203 13.29 23.99 -9.96
N ALA A 204 14.27 23.37 -9.28
CA ALA A 204 15.21 24.09 -8.44
C ALA A 204 16.08 25.06 -9.25
N TYR A 205 16.48 24.69 -10.48
CA TYR A 205 17.22 25.60 -11.38
C TYR A 205 16.41 26.80 -11.88
N LEU A 206 15.07 26.66 -11.97
CA LEU A 206 14.21 27.77 -12.40
C LEU A 206 14.15 28.93 -11.39
N PHE A 207 14.45 28.63 -10.11
CA PHE A 207 14.36 29.59 -9.02
C PHE A 207 15.73 29.91 -8.37
N ALA A 208 16.82 29.32 -8.85
CA ALA A 208 18.18 29.60 -8.41
C ALA A 208 18.75 30.81 -9.19
#